data_47e5cfe63e44b762f6204f9d5cb041c9
#
_entry.id   47e5cfe63e44b762f6204f9d5cb041c9
#
_cell.length_a   1.000
_cell.length_b   1.000
_cell.length_c   1.000
_cell.angle_alpha   90.00
_cell.angle_beta   90.00
_cell.angle_gamma   90.00
#
_symmetry.space_group_name_H-M   'P 1'
#
loop_
_entity.id
_entity.type
_entity.pdbx_description
1 polymer ?
#
loop_
_entity_poly.entity_id
_entity_poly.type
_entity_poly.pdbx_seq_one_letter_code
_entity_poly.pdbx_strand_id
1 'polypeptide(L)'
;VDDIAALNKIASQKAKNYYCGLAWPTMLIGLTSFLAYWALPYLVLLNGFSLWLAIPTMVALTYAAYTVLHESVHGSINGSNTSMKWVNDGLGYLAGTILAIPLTAHRIEHLTHHANTNHAKKDPDGYSANIVSSPLDMMKTAWRGIAIQYELYSQRYWAKATVGKKATFVIEIAFTVLLRVLPFIVLWRTGDPELIAGWWRGLMLFVVAGLLGIIVLVYFFAYIVHRPHAVMGRYVDTSTIVIPRPFSTVATVLWGYQNYHSIHHLFPRVPFYRYRRLFHDIAETMDAMKAPVYRLTWRGLQPIKAMDA
;
A
#
# COMPACT_ATOMS: atom_id res chain seq x y z
N VAL A 1 16.94 13.58 -28.72
CA VAL A 1 17.02 14.02 -27.30
C VAL A 1 15.95 15.07 -27.02
N ASP A 2 15.76 16.04 -27.93
CA ASP A 2 14.76 17.11 -27.77
C ASP A 2 13.33 16.59 -27.78
N ASP A 3 13.03 15.57 -28.53
CA ASP A 3 11.73 14.91 -28.61
C ASP A 3 11.36 14.21 -27.29
N ILE A 4 12.30 13.51 -26.66
CA ILE A 4 12.11 12.83 -25.38
C ILE A 4 11.83 13.84 -24.25
N ALA A 5 12.56 14.95 -24.21
CA ALA A 5 12.33 16.00 -23.21
C ALA A 5 10.96 16.66 -23.39
N ALA A 6 10.53 16.87 -24.64
CA ALA A 6 9.22 17.40 -24.98
C ALA A 6 8.10 16.45 -24.53
N LEU A 7 8.20 15.15 -24.83
CA LEU A 7 7.23 14.13 -24.41
C LEU A 7 7.11 14.04 -22.88
N ASN A 8 8.23 14.07 -22.17
CA ASN A 8 8.22 14.08 -20.70
C ASN A 8 7.55 15.33 -20.11
N LYS A 9 7.77 16.49 -20.75
CA LYS A 9 7.09 17.75 -20.36
C LYS A 9 5.58 17.67 -20.59
N ILE A 10 5.15 17.12 -21.72
CA ILE A 10 3.74 16.88 -22.07
C ILE A 10 3.10 15.94 -21.04
N ALA A 11 3.73 14.80 -20.74
CA ALA A 11 3.23 13.86 -19.74
C ALA A 11 3.09 14.52 -18.35
N SER A 12 4.07 15.32 -17.95
CA SER A 12 4.03 16.04 -16.68
C SER A 12 2.93 17.11 -16.64
N GLN A 13 2.63 17.77 -17.77
CA GLN A 13 1.51 18.73 -17.86
C GLN A 13 0.16 18.00 -17.79
N LYS A 14 0.01 16.88 -18.53
CA LYS A 14 -1.20 16.05 -18.46
C LYS A 14 -1.45 15.53 -17.05
N ALA A 15 -0.42 15.08 -16.33
CA ALA A 15 -0.55 14.58 -14.97
C ALA A 15 -1.14 15.62 -14.00
N LYS A 16 -0.82 16.91 -14.17
CA LYS A 16 -1.38 17.98 -13.34
C LYS A 16 -2.91 18.08 -13.42
N ASN A 17 -3.50 17.72 -14.56
CA ASN A 17 -4.97 17.72 -14.74
C ASN A 17 -5.65 16.63 -13.91
N TYR A 18 -4.86 15.66 -13.42
CA TYR A 18 -5.33 14.56 -12.58
C TYR A 18 -5.11 14.80 -11.08
N TYR A 19 -4.46 15.89 -10.70
CA TYR A 19 -4.40 16.27 -9.28
C TYR A 19 -5.78 16.69 -8.81
N CYS A 20 -6.06 16.48 -7.55
CA CYS A 20 -7.33 16.89 -6.93
C CYS A 20 -7.09 17.85 -5.76
N GLY A 21 -8.11 18.61 -5.38
CA GLY A 21 -8.08 19.40 -4.15
C GLY A 21 -8.29 18.53 -2.91
N LEU A 22 -9.03 17.43 -3.06
CA LEU A 22 -9.30 16.47 -2.00
C LEU A 22 -9.71 15.12 -2.61
N ALA A 23 -9.04 14.05 -2.25
CA ALA A 23 -9.31 12.69 -2.75
C ALA A 23 -10.38 12.00 -1.89
N TRP A 24 -11.65 12.43 -2.00
CA TRP A 24 -12.75 11.88 -1.20
C TRP A 24 -12.93 10.35 -1.32
N PRO A 25 -12.69 9.68 -2.47
CA PRO A 25 -12.75 8.21 -2.51
C PRO A 25 -11.73 7.56 -1.57
N THR A 26 -10.49 8.09 -1.53
CA THR A 26 -9.45 7.60 -0.61
C THR A 26 -9.84 7.83 0.85
N MET A 27 -10.47 8.98 1.14
CA MET A 27 -10.99 9.27 2.49
C MET A 27 -12.06 8.28 2.92
N LEU A 28 -13.00 7.98 2.04
CA LEU A 28 -14.07 7.01 2.31
C LEU A 28 -13.49 5.62 2.58
N ILE A 29 -12.56 5.16 1.73
CA ILE A 29 -11.86 3.88 1.93
C ILE A 29 -11.12 3.87 3.26
N GLY A 30 -10.42 4.95 3.61
CA GLY A 30 -9.67 5.04 4.87
C GLY A 30 -10.56 4.91 6.10
N LEU A 31 -11.65 5.67 6.15
CA LEU A 31 -12.59 5.65 7.27
C LEU A 31 -13.32 4.30 7.37
N THR A 32 -13.84 3.79 6.25
CA THR A 32 -14.58 2.52 6.25
C THR A 32 -13.67 1.34 6.59
N SER A 33 -12.44 1.32 6.05
CA SER A 33 -11.47 0.27 6.38
C SER A 33 -11.08 0.30 7.85
N PHE A 34 -10.85 1.49 8.41
CA PHE A 34 -10.52 1.63 9.83
C PHE A 34 -11.65 1.12 10.72
N LEU A 35 -12.87 1.60 10.50
CA LEU A 35 -14.02 1.20 11.31
C LEU A 35 -14.33 -0.29 11.19
N ALA A 36 -14.35 -0.83 9.97
CA ALA A 36 -14.64 -2.24 9.72
C ALA A 36 -13.56 -3.16 10.30
N TYR A 37 -12.27 -2.82 10.10
CA TYR A 37 -11.16 -3.63 10.60
C TYR A 37 -11.20 -3.77 12.13
N TRP A 38 -11.41 -2.66 12.84
CA TRP A 38 -11.42 -2.67 14.31
C TRP A 38 -12.74 -3.14 14.92
N ALA A 39 -13.84 -3.18 14.15
CA ALA A 39 -15.09 -3.83 14.58
C ALA A 39 -15.03 -5.37 14.53
N LEU A 40 -14.29 -5.94 13.56
CA LEU A 40 -14.25 -7.40 13.36
C LEU A 40 -13.82 -8.21 14.59
N PRO A 41 -12.77 -7.85 15.36
CA PRO A 41 -12.40 -8.58 16.56
C PRO A 41 -13.54 -8.67 17.59
N TYR A 42 -14.32 -7.62 17.77
CA TYR A 42 -15.47 -7.63 18.68
C TYR A 42 -16.59 -8.54 18.16
N LEU A 43 -16.86 -8.51 16.85
CA LEU A 43 -17.82 -9.42 16.24
C LEU A 43 -17.41 -10.88 16.39
N VAL A 44 -16.13 -11.19 16.23
CA VAL A 44 -15.61 -12.57 16.39
C VAL A 44 -15.62 -13.01 17.84
N LEU A 45 -15.17 -12.17 18.77
CA LEU A 45 -15.00 -12.53 20.18
C LEU A 45 -16.33 -12.53 20.96
N LEU A 46 -17.21 -11.56 20.69
CA LEU A 46 -18.43 -11.37 21.46
C LEU A 46 -19.67 -11.97 20.78
N ASN A 47 -19.71 -11.97 19.45
CA ASN A 47 -20.89 -12.39 18.70
C ASN A 47 -20.69 -13.72 17.94
N GLY A 48 -19.52 -14.38 18.07
CA GLY A 48 -19.25 -15.65 17.41
C GLY A 48 -19.17 -15.56 15.87
N PHE A 49 -18.87 -14.38 15.31
CA PHE A 49 -18.73 -14.22 13.87
C PHE A 49 -17.65 -15.17 13.31
N SER A 50 -17.94 -15.79 12.18
CA SER A 50 -17.10 -16.85 11.60
C SER A 50 -15.72 -16.35 11.19
N LEU A 51 -14.65 -17.04 11.63
CA LEU A 51 -13.29 -16.76 11.22
C LEU A 51 -13.09 -16.94 9.70
N TRP A 52 -13.85 -17.84 9.04
CA TRP A 52 -13.81 -18.05 7.59
C TRP A 52 -14.24 -16.82 6.80
N LEU A 53 -15.08 -15.97 7.37
CA LEU A 53 -15.47 -14.69 6.79
C LEU A 53 -14.61 -13.54 7.29
N ALA A 54 -14.26 -13.55 8.58
CA ALA A 54 -13.50 -12.48 9.21
C ALA A 54 -12.06 -12.38 8.65
N ILE A 55 -11.36 -13.50 8.49
CA ILE A 55 -9.97 -13.51 8.00
C ILE A 55 -9.86 -12.90 6.58
N PRO A 56 -10.58 -13.40 5.56
CA PRO A 56 -10.48 -12.80 4.23
C PRO A 56 -10.95 -11.34 4.19
N THR A 57 -11.93 -10.97 5.02
CA THR A 57 -12.35 -9.58 5.15
C THR A 57 -11.22 -8.71 5.71
N MET A 58 -10.56 -9.14 6.78
CA MET A 58 -9.40 -8.40 7.32
C MET A 58 -8.25 -8.30 6.33
N VAL A 59 -7.98 -9.35 5.55
CA VAL A 59 -6.98 -9.32 4.47
C VAL A 59 -7.32 -8.24 3.44
N ALA A 60 -8.57 -8.18 2.99
CA ALA A 60 -9.03 -7.16 2.04
C ALA A 60 -8.94 -5.74 2.65
N LEU A 61 -9.34 -5.57 3.91
CA LEU A 61 -9.24 -4.30 4.61
C LEU A 61 -7.77 -3.87 4.85
N THR A 62 -6.86 -4.81 5.09
CA THR A 62 -5.42 -4.54 5.18
C THR A 62 -4.89 -3.99 3.85
N TYR A 63 -5.28 -4.59 2.74
CA TYR A 63 -4.91 -4.11 1.41
C TYR A 63 -5.46 -2.71 1.11
N ALA A 64 -6.74 -2.47 1.42
CA ALA A 64 -7.38 -1.17 1.27
C ALA A 64 -6.73 -0.09 2.15
N ALA A 65 -6.40 -0.43 3.41
CA ALA A 65 -5.71 0.46 4.33
C ALA A 65 -4.30 0.83 3.84
N TYR A 66 -3.58 -0.12 3.23
CA TYR A 66 -2.27 0.22 2.65
C TYR A 66 -2.39 1.21 1.50
N THR A 67 -3.41 1.10 0.66
CA THR A 67 -3.66 2.11 -0.38
C THR A 67 -3.78 3.51 0.24
N VAL A 68 -4.46 3.65 1.38
CA VAL A 68 -4.60 4.93 2.08
C VAL A 68 -3.30 5.40 2.71
N LEU A 69 -2.56 4.50 3.38
CA LEU A 69 -1.25 4.79 3.96
C LEU A 69 -0.28 5.31 2.88
N HIS A 70 -0.21 4.59 1.78
CA HIS A 70 0.61 4.89 0.63
C HIS A 70 0.27 6.25 -0.03
N GLU A 71 -1.02 6.52 -0.26
CA GLU A 71 -1.49 7.83 -0.75
C GLU A 71 -1.12 8.97 0.21
N SER A 72 -1.20 8.74 1.53
CA SER A 72 -0.88 9.76 2.52
C SER A 72 0.62 10.09 2.59
N VAL A 73 1.50 9.16 2.22
CA VAL A 73 2.95 9.44 2.10
C VAL A 73 3.22 10.55 1.10
N HIS A 74 2.52 10.53 -0.04
CA HIS A 74 2.72 11.46 -1.16
C HIS A 74 1.87 12.73 -1.08
N GLY A 75 0.96 12.83 -0.10
CA GLY A 75 0.04 13.95 0.03
C GLY A 75 -1.00 13.99 -1.08
N SER A 76 -1.31 12.85 -1.72
CA SER A 76 -2.31 12.78 -2.78
C SER A 76 -3.74 12.90 -2.25
N ILE A 77 -3.99 12.60 -0.95
CA ILE A 77 -5.30 12.72 -0.32
C ILE A 77 -5.73 14.20 -0.20
N ASN A 78 -4.85 15.06 0.28
CA ASN A 78 -5.14 16.50 0.35
C ASN A 78 -4.81 17.24 -0.94
N GLY A 79 -4.09 16.63 -1.86
CA GLY A 79 -3.75 17.16 -3.17
C GLY A 79 -3.13 18.54 -3.13
N SER A 80 -3.79 19.52 -3.76
CA SER A 80 -3.37 20.94 -3.74
C SER A 80 -3.85 21.71 -2.51
N ASN A 81 -4.77 21.16 -1.71
CA ASN A 81 -5.33 21.84 -0.55
C ASN A 81 -4.44 21.63 0.69
N THR A 82 -3.52 22.56 0.91
CA THR A 82 -2.58 22.51 2.04
C THR A 82 -3.25 22.63 3.40
N SER A 83 -4.41 23.29 3.50
CA SER A 83 -5.16 23.42 4.76
C SER A 83 -5.73 22.08 5.23
N MET A 84 -5.89 21.10 4.33
CA MET A 84 -6.40 19.76 4.61
C MET A 84 -5.28 18.71 4.82
N LYS A 85 -4.04 19.16 5.00
CA LYS A 85 -2.92 18.26 5.27
C LYS A 85 -3.16 17.38 6.51
N TRP A 86 -3.86 17.88 7.51
CA TRP A 86 -4.20 17.12 8.71
C TRP A 86 -5.13 15.93 8.41
N VAL A 87 -6.02 16.04 7.40
CA VAL A 87 -6.85 14.91 6.94
C VAL A 87 -5.97 13.83 6.31
N ASN A 88 -5.04 14.26 5.43
CA ASN A 88 -4.08 13.34 4.81
C ASN A 88 -3.28 12.56 5.86
N ASP A 89 -2.67 13.27 6.80
CA ASP A 89 -1.83 12.65 7.82
C ASP A 89 -2.68 11.83 8.81
N GLY A 90 -3.86 12.31 9.20
CA GLY A 90 -4.79 11.59 10.07
C GLY A 90 -5.23 10.25 9.49
N LEU A 91 -5.62 10.21 8.22
CA LEU A 91 -5.98 8.97 7.55
C LEU A 91 -4.80 8.02 7.42
N GLY A 92 -3.60 8.56 7.16
CA GLY A 92 -2.38 7.75 7.14
C GLY A 92 -2.07 7.14 8.52
N TYR A 93 -2.24 7.90 9.62
CA TYR A 93 -2.08 7.38 10.97
C TYR A 93 -3.09 6.25 11.27
N LEU A 94 -4.37 6.44 10.94
CA LEU A 94 -5.40 5.41 11.11
C LEU A 94 -5.09 4.14 10.31
N ALA A 95 -4.71 4.29 9.05
CA ALA A 95 -4.33 3.17 8.18
C ALA A 95 -3.08 2.45 8.71
N GLY A 96 -2.10 3.19 9.22
CA GLY A 96 -0.89 2.64 9.84
C GLY A 96 -1.18 1.70 11.02
N THR A 97 -2.24 1.96 11.80
CA THR A 97 -2.63 1.07 12.92
C THR A 97 -3.06 -0.31 12.42
N ILE A 98 -3.74 -0.40 11.29
CA ILE A 98 -4.17 -1.67 10.68
C ILE A 98 -2.97 -2.51 10.29
N LEU A 99 -1.98 -1.89 9.67
CA LEU A 99 -0.78 -2.54 9.12
C LEU A 99 0.30 -2.80 10.17
N ALA A 100 0.20 -2.20 11.37
CA ALA A 100 1.29 -2.07 12.33
C ALA A 100 2.53 -1.38 11.72
N ILE A 101 2.30 -0.42 10.83
CA ILE A 101 3.33 0.37 10.15
C ILE A 101 3.09 1.85 10.46
N PRO A 102 3.93 2.50 11.28
CA PRO A 102 3.78 3.92 11.57
C PRO A 102 3.96 4.77 10.30
N LEU A 103 3.04 5.69 10.02
CA LEU A 103 3.14 6.62 8.90
C LEU A 103 4.46 7.40 8.94
N THR A 104 4.89 7.79 10.14
CA THR A 104 6.16 8.51 10.35
C THR A 104 7.36 7.73 9.80
N ALA A 105 7.41 6.41 10.01
CA ALA A 105 8.46 5.55 9.49
C ALA A 105 8.27 5.24 8.00
N HIS A 106 7.05 4.87 7.61
CA HIS A 106 6.73 4.49 6.24
C HIS A 106 6.99 5.62 5.24
N ARG A 107 6.70 6.86 5.63
CA ARG A 107 7.00 8.02 4.77
C ARG A 107 8.48 8.11 4.40
N ILE A 108 9.36 7.80 5.33
CA ILE A 108 10.82 7.82 5.08
C ILE A 108 11.24 6.64 4.22
N GLU A 109 10.76 5.46 4.57
CA GLU A 109 11.07 4.23 3.86
C GLU A 109 10.60 4.31 2.41
N HIS A 110 9.33 4.62 2.18
CA HIS A 110 8.73 4.67 0.86
C HIS A 110 9.29 5.77 -0.05
N LEU A 111 9.58 6.96 0.50
CA LEU A 111 10.27 8.00 -0.27
C LEU A 111 11.71 7.62 -0.59
N THR A 112 12.37 6.82 0.27
CA THR A 112 13.70 6.26 -0.03
C THR A 112 13.61 5.22 -1.14
N HIS A 113 12.57 4.38 -1.14
CA HIS A 113 12.26 3.45 -2.22
C HIS A 113 12.07 4.17 -3.56
N HIS A 114 11.21 5.19 -3.64
CA HIS A 114 11.02 5.98 -4.88
C HIS A 114 12.30 6.62 -5.40
N ALA A 115 13.18 7.06 -4.52
CA ALA A 115 14.46 7.66 -4.89
C ALA A 115 15.49 6.63 -5.35
N ASN A 116 15.30 5.35 -5.05
CA ASN A 116 16.30 4.29 -5.27
C ASN A 116 15.68 3.00 -5.82
N THR A 117 14.52 3.05 -6.44
CA THR A 117 13.79 1.88 -6.94
C THR A 117 14.71 0.93 -7.71
N ASN A 118 14.69 -0.36 -7.32
CA ASN A 118 15.52 -1.44 -7.85
C ASN A 118 17.03 -1.29 -7.63
N HIS A 119 17.49 -0.33 -6.83
CA HIS A 119 18.91 -0.22 -6.52
C HIS A 119 19.30 -1.27 -5.48
N ALA A 120 20.18 -2.21 -5.82
CA ALA A 120 20.50 -3.41 -5.05
C ALA A 120 20.85 -3.20 -3.55
N LYS A 121 21.35 -2.02 -3.16
CA LYS A 121 21.76 -1.73 -1.77
C LYS A 121 21.00 -0.59 -1.10
N LYS A 122 20.29 0.24 -1.86
CA LYS A 122 19.66 1.46 -1.33
C LYS A 122 18.14 1.39 -1.33
N ASP A 123 17.57 0.52 -2.17
CA ASP A 123 16.14 0.29 -2.19
C ASP A 123 15.72 -0.51 -0.94
N PRO A 124 14.94 0.08 -0.03
CA PRO A 124 14.48 -0.64 1.15
C PRO A 124 13.50 -1.77 0.80
N ASP A 125 12.81 -1.71 -0.35
CA ASP A 125 11.85 -2.71 -0.82
C ASP A 125 12.45 -3.84 -1.67
N GLY A 126 13.76 -3.83 -1.89
CA GLY A 126 14.46 -4.85 -2.66
C GLY A 126 14.26 -6.29 -2.17
N TYR A 127 13.85 -6.49 -0.90
CA TYR A 127 13.50 -7.80 -0.33
C TYR A 127 12.28 -8.44 -1.02
N SER A 128 11.39 -7.65 -1.61
CA SER A 128 10.15 -8.12 -2.24
C SER A 128 10.38 -9.05 -3.44
N ALA A 129 11.52 -8.90 -4.13
CA ALA A 129 11.88 -9.70 -5.30
C ALA A 129 11.92 -11.22 -5.02
N ASN A 130 12.09 -11.64 -3.76
CA ASN A 130 12.24 -13.05 -3.36
C ASN A 130 10.94 -13.69 -2.84
N ILE A 131 9.81 -12.98 -2.82
CA ILE A 131 8.58 -13.47 -2.16
C ILE A 131 8.06 -14.80 -2.72
N VAL A 132 8.30 -15.09 -3.99
CA VAL A 132 7.80 -16.30 -4.65
C VAL A 132 8.80 -17.45 -4.69
N SER A 133 9.97 -17.32 -4.06
CA SER A 133 11.03 -18.32 -4.10
C SER A 133 10.67 -19.60 -3.33
N SER A 134 10.05 -19.45 -2.15
CA SER A 134 9.53 -20.55 -1.34
C SER A 134 8.49 -20.05 -0.33
N PRO A 135 7.66 -20.94 0.30
CA PRO A 135 6.76 -20.55 1.38
C PRO A 135 7.49 -19.89 2.57
N LEU A 136 8.71 -20.35 2.88
CA LEU A 136 9.52 -19.76 3.93
C LEU A 136 9.99 -18.34 3.56
N ASP A 137 10.39 -18.13 2.30
CA ASP A 137 10.79 -16.81 1.83
C ASP A 137 9.60 -15.87 1.76
N MET A 138 8.40 -16.36 1.45
CA MET A 138 7.15 -15.62 1.54
C MET A 138 6.91 -15.09 2.96
N MET A 139 7.05 -15.95 3.97
CA MET A 139 6.91 -15.56 5.39
C MET A 139 8.01 -14.56 5.83
N LYS A 140 9.27 -14.83 5.46
CA LYS A 140 10.40 -13.93 5.76
C LYS A 140 10.19 -12.56 5.11
N THR A 141 9.71 -12.54 3.86
CA THR A 141 9.44 -11.32 3.12
C THR A 141 8.31 -10.52 3.77
N ALA A 142 7.22 -11.18 4.18
CA ALA A 142 6.13 -10.53 4.91
C ALA A 142 6.61 -9.90 6.24
N TRP A 143 7.40 -10.63 7.01
CA TRP A 143 8.01 -10.10 8.23
C TRP A 143 8.96 -8.94 7.94
N ARG A 144 9.80 -9.06 6.90
CA ARG A 144 10.74 -8.01 6.51
C ARG A 144 10.02 -6.72 6.13
N GLY A 145 8.88 -6.80 5.45
CA GLY A 145 8.06 -5.64 5.08
C GLY A 145 7.63 -4.79 6.28
N ILE A 146 7.37 -5.42 7.42
CA ILE A 146 7.09 -4.71 8.66
C ILE A 146 8.38 -4.24 9.34
N ALA A 147 9.35 -5.13 9.50
CA ALA A 147 10.56 -4.87 10.28
C ALA A 147 11.41 -3.74 9.69
N ILE A 148 11.51 -3.63 8.36
CA ILE A 148 12.30 -2.60 7.68
C ILE A 148 11.87 -1.18 8.06
N GLN A 149 10.57 -0.98 8.31
CA GLN A 149 10.01 0.32 8.69
C GLN A 149 10.62 0.83 10.00
N TYR A 150 10.62 -0.05 11.00
CA TYR A 150 11.15 0.26 12.33
C TYR A 150 12.67 0.38 12.31
N GLU A 151 13.35 -0.55 11.63
CA GLU A 151 14.80 -0.61 11.53
C GLU A 151 15.36 0.64 10.84
N LEU A 152 14.83 1.01 9.68
CA LEU A 152 15.29 2.17 8.93
C LEU A 152 15.07 3.46 9.72
N TYR A 153 13.89 3.63 10.35
CA TYR A 153 13.60 4.81 11.15
C TYR A 153 14.48 4.88 12.40
N SER A 154 14.62 3.80 13.16
CA SER A 154 15.39 3.79 14.40
C SER A 154 16.90 3.97 14.16
N GLN A 155 17.46 3.31 13.16
CA GLN A 155 18.91 3.33 12.93
C GLN A 155 19.38 4.58 12.18
N ARG A 156 18.60 5.07 11.20
CA ARG A 156 19.06 6.14 10.31
C ARG A 156 18.48 7.51 10.60
N TYR A 157 17.27 7.57 11.14
CA TYR A 157 16.53 8.83 11.26
C TYR A 157 16.24 9.25 12.68
N TRP A 158 16.19 8.32 13.64
CA TRP A 158 15.88 8.63 15.04
C TRP A 158 16.77 9.71 15.63
N ALA A 159 18.09 9.59 15.46
CA ALA A 159 19.06 10.56 16.03
C ALA A 159 18.82 12.00 15.51
N LYS A 160 18.39 12.13 14.25
CA LYS A 160 18.17 13.40 13.55
C LYS A 160 16.73 13.92 13.67
N ALA A 161 15.81 13.10 14.16
CA ALA A 161 14.40 13.46 14.25
C ALA A 161 14.18 14.47 15.39
N THR A 162 13.29 15.44 15.13
CA THR A 162 12.83 16.37 16.17
C THR A 162 12.06 15.63 17.26
N VAL A 163 11.99 16.22 18.47
CA VAL A 163 11.23 15.65 19.59
C VAL A 163 9.79 15.36 19.18
N GLY A 164 9.13 16.26 18.45
CA GLY A 164 7.76 16.05 17.96
C GLY A 164 7.63 14.82 17.05
N LYS A 165 8.56 14.60 16.11
CA LYS A 165 8.54 13.41 15.24
C LYS A 165 8.78 12.12 16.02
N LYS A 166 9.68 12.14 17.02
CA LYS A 166 9.89 10.99 17.90
C LYS A 166 8.65 10.67 18.71
N ALA A 167 8.01 11.69 19.29
CA ALA A 167 6.76 11.54 20.03
C ALA A 167 5.65 10.98 19.14
N THR A 168 5.46 11.52 17.94
CA THR A 168 4.47 10.98 16.98
C THR A 168 4.72 9.51 16.68
N PHE A 169 5.94 9.11 16.36
CA PHE A 169 6.28 7.70 16.10
C PHE A 169 5.94 6.79 17.30
N VAL A 170 6.28 7.20 18.52
CA VAL A 170 5.96 6.43 19.73
C VAL A 170 4.45 6.35 19.96
N ILE A 171 3.71 7.46 19.74
CA ILE A 171 2.25 7.49 19.87
C ILE A 171 1.60 6.58 18.84
N GLU A 172 2.05 6.56 17.58
CA GLU A 172 1.55 5.66 16.54
C GLU A 172 1.68 4.18 16.97
N ILE A 173 2.84 3.80 17.53
CA ILE A 173 3.08 2.45 18.03
C ILE A 173 2.17 2.14 19.22
N ALA A 174 2.14 3.03 20.22
CA ALA A 174 1.33 2.85 21.43
C ALA A 174 -0.16 2.70 21.09
N PHE A 175 -0.68 3.55 20.20
CA PHE A 175 -2.05 3.48 19.73
C PHE A 175 -2.36 2.19 18.96
N THR A 176 -1.43 1.76 18.11
CA THR A 176 -1.52 0.49 17.39
C THR A 176 -1.62 -0.72 18.35
N VAL A 177 -0.77 -0.74 19.38
CA VAL A 177 -0.78 -1.79 20.41
C VAL A 177 -2.10 -1.73 21.22
N LEU A 178 -2.51 -0.54 21.64
CA LEU A 178 -3.75 -0.34 22.38
C LEU A 178 -4.96 -0.91 21.62
N LEU A 179 -5.11 -0.56 20.35
CA LEU A 179 -6.23 -1.06 19.51
C LEU A 179 -6.23 -2.59 19.37
N ARG A 180 -5.06 -3.24 19.37
CA ARG A 180 -4.96 -4.71 19.32
C ARG A 180 -5.28 -5.39 20.65
N VAL A 181 -4.94 -4.76 21.75
CA VAL A 181 -5.17 -5.32 23.10
C VAL A 181 -6.60 -5.06 23.57
N LEU A 182 -7.20 -3.94 23.14
CA LEU A 182 -8.52 -3.51 23.63
C LEU A 182 -9.64 -4.55 23.48
N PRO A 183 -9.78 -5.29 22.35
CA PRO A 183 -10.79 -6.34 22.21
C PRO A 183 -10.67 -7.45 23.29
N PHE A 184 -9.45 -7.79 23.67
CA PHE A 184 -9.20 -8.79 24.73
C PHE A 184 -9.52 -8.24 26.10
N ILE A 185 -9.23 -6.97 26.38
CA ILE A 185 -9.63 -6.30 27.63
C ILE A 185 -11.16 -6.30 27.74
N VAL A 186 -11.86 -5.95 26.67
CA VAL A 186 -13.33 -5.97 26.63
C VAL A 186 -13.86 -7.38 26.87
N LEU A 187 -13.29 -8.39 26.21
CA LEU A 187 -13.64 -9.80 26.39
C LEU A 187 -13.50 -10.22 27.87
N TRP A 188 -12.36 -9.96 28.51
CA TRP A 188 -12.11 -10.27 29.90
C TRP A 188 -13.07 -9.53 30.85
N ARG A 189 -13.47 -8.32 30.50
CA ARG A 189 -14.44 -7.53 31.33
C ARG A 189 -15.85 -8.06 31.27
N THR A 190 -16.22 -8.91 30.28
CA THR A 190 -17.55 -9.57 30.29
C THR A 190 -17.73 -10.48 31.49
N GLY A 191 -16.65 -11.08 31.99
CA GLY A 191 -16.72 -12.10 33.06
C GLY A 191 -17.36 -13.42 32.62
N ASP A 192 -17.74 -13.58 31.34
CA ASP A 192 -18.37 -14.78 30.80
C ASP A 192 -17.31 -15.83 30.48
N PRO A 193 -17.26 -17.00 31.19
CA PRO A 193 -16.24 -18.02 30.99
C PRO A 193 -16.25 -18.63 29.57
N GLU A 194 -17.43 -18.75 28.93
CA GLU A 194 -17.55 -19.34 27.61
C GLU A 194 -16.96 -18.40 26.55
N LEU A 195 -17.26 -17.10 26.66
CA LEU A 195 -16.68 -16.09 25.80
C LEU A 195 -15.16 -15.99 26.01
N ILE A 196 -14.71 -15.97 27.26
CA ILE A 196 -13.28 -15.90 27.62
C ILE A 196 -12.52 -17.11 27.06
N ALA A 197 -13.09 -18.32 27.14
CA ALA A 197 -12.50 -19.51 26.56
C ALA A 197 -12.26 -19.39 25.04
N GLY A 198 -13.00 -18.52 24.36
CA GLY A 198 -12.86 -18.23 22.92
C GLY A 198 -11.79 -17.20 22.56
N TRP A 199 -10.96 -16.70 23.49
CA TRP A 199 -9.95 -15.66 23.25
C TRP A 199 -8.99 -15.94 22.09
N TRP A 200 -8.64 -17.21 21.89
CA TRP A 200 -7.77 -17.66 20.82
C TRP A 200 -8.28 -17.29 19.41
N ARG A 201 -9.61 -17.14 19.24
CA ARG A 201 -10.21 -16.71 17.96
C ARG A 201 -9.73 -15.32 17.55
N GLY A 202 -9.66 -14.39 18.51
CA GLY A 202 -9.11 -13.07 18.27
C GLY A 202 -7.61 -13.12 17.92
N LEU A 203 -6.85 -13.99 18.62
CA LEU A 203 -5.44 -14.20 18.30
C LEU A 203 -5.26 -14.74 16.88
N MET A 204 -6.03 -15.79 16.51
CA MET A 204 -6.01 -16.33 15.15
C MET A 204 -6.37 -15.27 14.11
N LEU A 205 -7.38 -14.44 14.39
CA LEU A 205 -7.76 -13.36 13.50
C LEU A 205 -6.60 -12.39 13.26
N PHE A 206 -5.94 -11.87 14.31
CA PHE A 206 -4.85 -10.92 14.14
C PHE A 206 -3.59 -11.54 13.53
N VAL A 207 -3.21 -12.74 13.92
CA VAL A 207 -1.98 -13.40 13.45
C VAL A 207 -2.15 -13.90 12.01
N VAL A 208 -3.21 -14.66 11.75
CA VAL A 208 -3.41 -15.27 10.42
C VAL A 208 -3.79 -14.22 9.39
N ALA A 209 -4.77 -13.35 9.68
CA ALA A 209 -5.16 -12.32 8.74
C ALA A 209 -4.06 -11.27 8.55
N GLY A 210 -3.31 -10.93 9.61
CA GLY A 210 -2.17 -10.02 9.50
C GLY A 210 -1.08 -10.58 8.59
N LEU A 211 -0.68 -11.85 8.79
CA LEU A 211 0.33 -12.49 7.94
C LEU A 211 -0.13 -12.59 6.48
N LEU A 212 -1.34 -13.10 6.24
CA LEU A 212 -1.90 -13.22 4.90
C LEU A 212 -2.07 -11.84 4.24
N GLY A 213 -2.51 -10.84 4.99
CA GLY A 213 -2.67 -9.48 4.51
C GLY A 213 -1.36 -8.88 4.02
N ILE A 214 -0.27 -9.03 4.77
CA ILE A 214 1.05 -8.56 4.36
C ILE A 214 1.59 -9.36 3.16
N ILE A 215 1.39 -10.68 3.11
CA ILE A 215 1.79 -11.49 1.95
C ILE A 215 1.09 -11.00 0.68
N VAL A 216 -0.23 -10.84 0.72
CA VAL A 216 -1.03 -10.33 -0.40
C VAL A 216 -0.57 -8.93 -0.80
N LEU A 217 -0.33 -8.07 0.19
CA LEU A 217 0.15 -6.72 -0.01
C LEU A 217 1.51 -6.71 -0.75
N VAL A 218 2.52 -7.40 -0.21
CA VAL A 218 3.87 -7.42 -0.80
C VAL A 218 3.83 -8.02 -2.21
N TYR A 219 3.02 -9.05 -2.45
CA TYR A 219 2.89 -9.63 -3.77
C TYR A 219 2.32 -8.65 -4.80
N PHE A 220 1.20 -8.00 -4.48
CA PHE A 220 0.48 -7.16 -5.44
C PHE A 220 0.97 -5.71 -5.51
N PHE A 221 1.56 -5.18 -4.44
CA PHE A 221 2.05 -3.80 -4.39
C PHE A 221 3.54 -3.65 -4.64
N ALA A 222 4.35 -4.65 -4.23
CA ALA A 222 5.80 -4.54 -4.34
C ALA A 222 6.38 -5.51 -5.37
N TYR A 223 5.99 -6.79 -5.35
CA TYR A 223 6.64 -7.79 -6.21
C TYR A 223 6.25 -7.66 -7.68
N ILE A 224 4.94 -7.84 -8.00
CA ILE A 224 4.55 -8.05 -9.39
C ILE A 224 4.65 -6.78 -10.25
N VAL A 225 4.51 -5.61 -9.64
CA VAL A 225 4.51 -4.31 -10.32
C VAL A 225 5.89 -3.64 -10.43
N HIS A 226 6.90 -4.18 -9.74
CA HIS A 226 8.30 -3.73 -9.85
C HIS A 226 9.14 -4.62 -10.78
N ARG A 227 8.52 -5.54 -11.48
CA ARG A 227 9.23 -6.37 -12.46
C ARG A 227 9.80 -5.50 -13.61
N PRO A 228 11.02 -5.79 -14.07
CA PRO A 228 11.85 -6.98 -13.78
C PRO A 228 12.77 -6.90 -12.56
N HIS A 229 12.62 -5.97 -11.61
CA HIS A 229 13.39 -5.81 -10.37
C HIS A 229 14.88 -5.45 -10.52
N ALA A 230 15.36 -5.24 -11.71
CA ALA A 230 16.77 -5.02 -12.00
C ALA A 230 17.05 -3.72 -12.75
N VAL A 231 16.01 -3.09 -13.30
CA VAL A 231 16.17 -1.89 -14.13
C VAL A 231 15.89 -0.66 -13.28
N MET A 232 16.80 0.29 -13.33
CA MET A 232 16.68 1.58 -12.66
C MET A 232 16.41 2.68 -13.67
N GLY A 233 15.62 3.66 -13.25
CA GLY A 233 15.39 4.87 -14.03
C GLY A 233 13.92 5.18 -14.27
N ARG A 234 13.66 6.46 -14.40
CA ARG A 234 12.29 6.96 -14.62
C ARG A 234 11.66 6.29 -15.83
N TYR A 235 10.45 5.86 -15.75
CA TYR A 235 9.62 5.10 -16.70
C TYR A 235 9.92 3.59 -16.80
N VAL A 236 11.08 3.10 -16.37
CA VAL A 236 11.51 1.71 -16.61
C VAL A 236 11.71 0.89 -15.33
N ASP A 237 11.66 1.54 -14.16
CA ASP A 237 11.86 0.92 -12.84
C ASP A 237 10.64 0.15 -12.32
N THR A 238 9.47 0.40 -12.89
CA THR A 238 8.20 -0.26 -12.54
C THR A 238 7.41 -0.60 -13.78
N SER A 239 6.39 -1.45 -13.64
CA SER A 239 5.59 -1.91 -14.77
C SER A 239 4.10 -1.57 -14.64
N THR A 240 3.43 -1.55 -15.80
CA THR A 240 1.97 -1.57 -15.89
C THR A 240 1.50 -2.95 -16.34
N ILE A 241 0.45 -3.48 -15.68
CA ILE A 241 -0.15 -4.78 -16.03
C ILE A 241 -1.58 -4.54 -16.50
N VAL A 242 -1.80 -4.72 -17.78
CA VAL A 242 -3.13 -4.59 -18.40
C VAL A 242 -3.89 -5.89 -18.28
N ILE A 243 -5.10 -5.81 -17.73
CA ILE A 243 -5.99 -6.94 -17.56
C ILE A 243 -6.98 -6.96 -18.74
N PRO A 244 -7.18 -8.09 -19.44
CA PRO A 244 -8.05 -8.16 -20.59
C PRO A 244 -9.54 -8.04 -20.19
N ARG A 245 -10.38 -7.63 -21.16
CA ARG A 245 -11.84 -7.66 -21.02
C ARG A 245 -12.32 -9.12 -20.92
N PRO A 246 -13.46 -9.39 -20.23
CA PRO A 246 -14.36 -8.41 -19.60
C PRO A 246 -13.94 -8.00 -18.17
N PHE A 247 -12.89 -8.61 -17.59
CA PHE A 247 -12.55 -8.47 -16.17
C PHE A 247 -11.74 -7.21 -15.84
N SER A 248 -11.27 -6.47 -16.85
CA SER A 248 -10.31 -5.37 -16.66
C SER A 248 -10.73 -4.34 -15.60
N THR A 249 -11.98 -3.90 -15.61
CA THR A 249 -12.44 -2.86 -14.66
C THR A 249 -12.53 -3.40 -13.24
N VAL A 250 -13.19 -4.55 -13.05
CA VAL A 250 -13.37 -5.14 -11.72
C VAL A 250 -12.01 -5.50 -11.11
N ALA A 251 -11.15 -6.17 -11.85
CA ALA A 251 -9.84 -6.56 -11.36
C ALA A 251 -8.93 -5.35 -11.08
N THR A 252 -8.98 -4.29 -11.90
CA THR A 252 -8.25 -3.04 -11.63
C THR A 252 -8.73 -2.37 -10.35
N VAL A 253 -10.05 -2.31 -10.11
CA VAL A 253 -10.62 -1.76 -8.88
C VAL A 253 -10.21 -2.59 -7.67
N LEU A 254 -10.33 -3.92 -7.74
CA LEU A 254 -9.93 -4.83 -6.66
C LEU A 254 -8.41 -4.79 -6.39
N TRP A 255 -7.62 -4.51 -7.41
CA TRP A 255 -6.17 -4.28 -7.25
C TRP A 255 -5.83 -2.86 -6.75
N GLY A 256 -6.81 -2.02 -6.44
CA GLY A 256 -6.59 -0.64 -6.04
C GLY A 256 -5.84 0.17 -7.11
N TYR A 257 -6.05 -0.15 -8.39
CA TYR A 257 -5.35 0.46 -9.54
C TYR A 257 -3.82 0.27 -9.55
N GLN A 258 -3.27 -0.57 -8.66
CA GLN A 258 -1.82 -0.78 -8.58
C GLN A 258 -1.25 -1.56 -9.77
N ASN A 259 -2.11 -2.17 -10.58
CA ASN A 259 -1.71 -2.68 -11.89
C ASN A 259 -1.22 -1.57 -12.86
N TYR A 260 -1.42 -0.28 -12.51
CA TYR A 260 -0.84 0.91 -13.19
C TYR A 260 0.26 1.57 -12.33
N HIS A 261 1.05 0.79 -11.63
CA HIS A 261 2.03 1.28 -10.65
C HIS A 261 3.12 2.18 -11.24
N SER A 262 3.44 2.00 -12.52
CA SER A 262 4.33 2.91 -13.24
C SER A 262 3.84 4.36 -13.24
N ILE A 263 2.51 4.58 -13.27
CA ILE A 263 1.93 5.93 -13.16
C ILE A 263 2.14 6.51 -11.77
N HIS A 264 2.05 5.65 -10.73
CA HIS A 264 2.34 6.06 -9.38
C HIS A 264 3.80 6.54 -9.22
N HIS A 265 4.78 5.76 -9.68
CA HIS A 265 6.19 6.16 -9.61
C HIS A 265 6.50 7.43 -10.40
N LEU A 266 5.84 7.62 -11.54
CA LEU A 266 6.01 8.82 -12.36
C LEU A 266 5.37 10.07 -11.75
N PHE A 267 4.17 9.93 -11.17
CA PHE A 267 3.30 11.02 -10.74
C PHE A 267 2.59 10.71 -9.41
N PRO A 268 3.33 10.55 -8.30
CA PRO A 268 2.80 10.01 -7.04
C PRO A 268 1.74 10.91 -6.36
N ARG A 269 1.55 12.14 -6.83
CA ARG A 269 0.48 13.04 -6.35
C ARG A 269 -0.85 12.86 -7.06
N VAL A 270 -0.90 12.03 -8.11
CA VAL A 270 -2.15 11.63 -8.76
C VAL A 270 -2.83 10.59 -7.89
N PRO A 271 -4.10 10.73 -7.49
CA PRO A 271 -4.79 9.72 -6.70
C PRO A 271 -4.94 8.40 -7.48
N PHE A 272 -4.81 7.27 -6.79
CA PHE A 272 -4.76 5.93 -7.37
C PHE A 272 -5.89 5.62 -8.36
N TYR A 273 -7.12 6.03 -8.09
CA TYR A 273 -8.29 5.78 -8.95
C TYR A 273 -8.27 6.57 -10.29
N ARG A 274 -7.25 7.41 -10.51
CA ARG A 274 -7.01 8.14 -11.76
C ARG A 274 -5.85 7.59 -12.59
N TYR A 275 -5.08 6.61 -12.05
CA TYR A 275 -3.89 6.07 -12.75
C TYR A 275 -4.21 5.53 -14.13
N ARG A 276 -5.29 4.71 -14.26
CA ARG A 276 -5.68 4.14 -15.55
C ARG A 276 -5.93 5.20 -16.61
N ARG A 277 -6.65 6.28 -16.27
CA ARG A 277 -6.95 7.37 -17.22
C ARG A 277 -5.69 8.09 -17.64
N LEU A 278 -4.84 8.47 -16.69
CA LEU A 278 -3.58 9.14 -17.00
C LEU A 278 -2.66 8.24 -17.85
N PHE A 279 -2.61 6.92 -17.57
CA PHE A 279 -1.84 5.97 -18.37
C PHE A 279 -2.24 6.02 -19.84
N HIS A 280 -3.52 5.95 -20.17
CA HIS A 280 -3.98 6.03 -21.55
C HIS A 280 -3.69 7.40 -22.18
N ASP A 281 -3.79 8.49 -21.45
CA ASP A 281 -3.50 9.83 -21.95
C ASP A 281 -2.01 10.04 -22.31
N ILE A 282 -1.10 9.30 -21.67
CA ILE A 282 0.35 9.40 -21.90
C ILE A 282 0.96 8.15 -22.54
N ALA A 283 0.13 7.26 -23.10
CA ALA A 283 0.57 5.97 -23.64
C ALA A 283 1.68 6.12 -24.69
N GLU A 284 1.60 7.12 -25.56
CA GLU A 284 2.65 7.46 -26.52
C GLU A 284 3.99 7.77 -25.84
N THR A 285 3.95 8.55 -24.76
CA THR A 285 5.15 8.84 -23.95
C THR A 285 5.70 7.57 -23.30
N MET A 286 4.82 6.70 -22.76
CA MET A 286 5.23 5.43 -22.17
C MET A 286 5.96 4.55 -23.17
N ASP A 287 5.45 4.45 -24.40
CA ASP A 287 6.10 3.69 -25.48
C ASP A 287 7.43 4.31 -25.91
N ALA A 288 7.49 5.62 -26.12
CA ALA A 288 8.71 6.33 -26.47
C ALA A 288 9.82 6.17 -25.42
N MET A 289 9.43 6.12 -24.14
CA MET A 289 10.31 5.91 -22.98
C MET A 289 10.60 4.42 -22.70
N LYS A 290 10.06 3.51 -23.52
CA LYS A 290 10.20 2.04 -23.36
C LYS A 290 9.74 1.54 -21.97
N ALA A 291 8.69 2.12 -21.43
CA ALA A 291 8.12 1.70 -20.15
C ALA A 291 7.65 0.24 -20.24
N PRO A 292 7.95 -0.61 -19.22
CA PRO A 292 7.48 -1.98 -19.21
C PRO A 292 5.95 -2.06 -19.08
N VAL A 293 5.28 -2.55 -20.11
CA VAL A 293 3.83 -2.78 -20.11
C VAL A 293 3.57 -4.23 -20.48
N TYR A 294 2.78 -4.91 -19.64
CA TYR A 294 2.46 -6.31 -19.82
C TYR A 294 0.94 -6.49 -19.91
N ARG A 295 0.49 -7.43 -20.73
CA ARG A 295 -0.88 -7.94 -20.72
C ARG A 295 -0.91 -9.25 -19.96
N LEU A 296 -1.84 -9.36 -19.00
CA LEU A 296 -2.10 -10.62 -18.31
C LEU A 296 -2.82 -11.59 -19.26
N THR A 297 -2.25 -12.75 -19.46
CA THR A 297 -2.82 -13.83 -20.29
C THR A 297 -2.82 -15.15 -19.51
N TRP A 298 -3.48 -16.17 -20.03
CA TRP A 298 -3.41 -17.50 -19.44
C TRP A 298 -1.99 -18.12 -19.46
N ARG A 299 -1.10 -17.58 -20.31
CA ARG A 299 0.34 -17.94 -20.35
C ARG A 299 1.24 -17.06 -19.48
N GLY A 300 0.64 -16.21 -18.65
CA GLY A 300 1.34 -15.24 -17.82
C GLY A 300 1.40 -13.84 -18.45
N LEU A 301 2.37 -13.05 -17.99
CA LEU A 301 2.55 -11.67 -18.44
C LEU A 301 3.27 -11.62 -19.78
N GLN A 302 2.61 -11.06 -20.79
CA GLN A 302 3.16 -10.87 -22.14
C GLN A 302 3.46 -9.39 -22.38
N PRO A 303 4.66 -9.00 -22.85
CA PRO A 303 5.00 -7.62 -23.14
C PRO A 303 4.13 -7.08 -24.28
N ILE A 304 3.66 -5.85 -24.15
CA ILE A 304 2.89 -5.12 -25.17
C ILE A 304 3.36 -3.66 -25.22
N LYS A 305 2.94 -2.92 -26.24
CA LYS A 305 3.06 -1.46 -26.23
C LYS A 305 1.96 -0.82 -25.38
N ALA A 306 2.23 0.33 -24.80
CA ALA A 306 1.23 1.07 -24.01
C ALA A 306 0.03 1.52 -24.88
N MET A 307 0.28 1.84 -26.14
CA MET A 307 -0.77 2.20 -27.11
C MET A 307 -1.70 1.03 -27.47
N ASP A 308 -1.28 -0.22 -27.22
CA ASP A 308 -2.06 -1.43 -27.48
C ASP A 308 -2.84 -1.90 -26.23
N ALA A 309 -2.81 -1.13 -25.13
CA ALA A 309 -3.32 -1.51 -23.81
C ALA A 309 -4.85 -1.41 -23.65
#